data_6f44256a62800df6087b03057b231cca
#
_entry.id   6f44256a62800df6087b03057b231cca
#
_cell.length_a   1.000
_cell.length_b   1.000
_cell.length_c   1.000
_cell.angle_alpha   90.00
_cell.angle_beta   90.00
_cell.angle_gamma   90.00
#
_symmetry.space_group_name_H-M   'P 1'
#
loop_
_entity.id
_entity.type
_entity.pdbx_description
1 polymer ?
#
loop_
_entity_poly.entity_id
_entity_poly.type
_entity_poly.pdbx_seq_one_letter_code
_entity_poly.pdbx_strand_id
1 'polypeptide(L)'
;MAGRGFVNPQRQVVILKTMAAKDGDGWIECRCGGKHWGLNGAAGLLLIRGGKIMLQHRAPWVHNGDTWGLPGGARDSHENVEAAAIRETIEETGISAAHLEVVGLFSDDHIDWRYDTVIAKAHADLETSEWNPETHDIGWFELTEVTKLELHPSFKKTWPNLQQLVSDLIASDSL
;
A
#
# COMPACT_ATOMS: atom_id res chain seq x y z
N MET A 1 -58.80 25.46 19.66
CA MET A 1 -57.42 25.69 20.16
C MET A 1 -56.48 24.80 19.36
N ALA A 2 -55.73 25.39 18.45
CA ALA A 2 -54.87 24.68 17.52
C ALA A 2 -53.45 24.67 18.10
N GLY A 3 -52.94 23.46 18.42
CA GLY A 3 -51.54 23.22 18.83
C GLY A 3 -50.63 23.28 17.63
N ARG A 4 -49.70 24.24 17.57
CA ARG A 4 -48.65 24.34 16.55
C ARG A 4 -47.53 23.40 16.96
N GLY A 5 -47.29 22.34 16.16
CA GLY A 5 -46.13 21.49 16.26
C GLY A 5 -44.87 22.25 15.80
N PHE A 6 -43.88 22.35 16.66
CA PHE A 6 -42.53 22.82 16.30
C PHE A 6 -41.82 21.74 15.48
N VAL A 7 -41.53 22.04 14.22
CA VAL A 7 -40.67 21.26 13.37
C VAL A 7 -39.20 21.63 13.72
N ASN A 8 -38.45 20.68 14.26
CA ASN A 8 -37.04 20.85 14.53
C ASN A 8 -36.25 20.69 13.22
N PRO A 9 -35.54 21.69 12.70
CA PRO A 9 -34.72 21.49 11.52
C PRO A 9 -33.44 20.74 11.93
N GLN A 10 -33.39 19.43 11.60
CA GLN A 10 -32.15 18.67 11.66
C GLN A 10 -31.10 19.34 10.77
N ARG A 11 -30.08 19.94 11.39
CA ARG A 11 -28.86 20.37 10.71
C ARG A 11 -28.19 19.11 10.17
N GLN A 12 -28.32 18.88 8.87
CA GLN A 12 -27.43 18.00 8.15
C GLN A 12 -26.02 18.61 8.22
N VAL A 13 -25.17 18.03 9.03
CA VAL A 13 -23.74 18.32 8.99
C VAL A 13 -23.22 17.70 7.70
N VAL A 14 -23.11 18.49 6.65
CA VAL A 14 -22.37 18.13 5.45
C VAL A 14 -20.89 18.11 5.85
N ILE A 15 -20.36 16.94 6.12
CA ILE A 15 -18.93 16.74 6.23
C ILE A 15 -18.39 16.93 4.82
N LEU A 16 -17.93 18.14 4.51
CA LEU A 16 -17.07 18.38 3.36
C LEU A 16 -15.77 17.62 3.63
N LYS A 17 -15.67 16.41 3.06
CA LYS A 17 -14.42 15.70 2.94
C LYS A 17 -13.56 16.60 2.03
N THR A 18 -12.74 17.45 2.61
CA THR A 18 -11.66 18.11 1.87
C THR A 18 -10.81 16.98 1.33
N MET A 19 -10.94 16.72 0.02
CA MET A 19 -9.99 15.86 -0.68
C MET A 19 -8.66 16.58 -0.57
N ALA A 20 -7.76 16.04 0.24
CA ALA A 20 -6.38 16.52 0.27
C ALA A 20 -5.82 16.38 -1.15
N ALA A 21 -5.10 17.41 -1.61
CA ALA A 21 -4.53 17.38 -2.94
C ALA A 21 -3.52 16.23 -3.03
N LYS A 22 -3.63 15.40 -4.08
CA LYS A 22 -2.56 14.45 -4.45
C LYS A 22 -1.43 15.30 -5.03
N ASP A 23 -0.41 15.58 -4.24
CA ASP A 23 0.75 16.41 -4.59
C ASP A 23 2.06 15.61 -4.64
N GLY A 24 1.99 14.31 -4.39
CA GLY A 24 3.12 13.40 -4.45
C GLY A 24 3.47 12.90 -5.85
N ASP A 25 2.54 12.99 -6.81
CA ASP A 25 2.72 12.44 -8.14
C ASP A 25 3.76 13.23 -8.95
N GLY A 26 4.81 12.55 -9.39
CA GLY A 26 5.85 13.14 -10.21
C GLY A 26 7.16 12.34 -10.17
N TRP A 27 8.03 12.64 -11.13
CA TRP A 27 9.34 12.03 -11.23
C TRP A 27 10.41 12.95 -10.66
N ILE A 28 11.33 12.41 -9.87
CA ILE A 28 12.55 13.10 -9.45
C ILE A 28 13.79 12.42 -10.03
N GLU A 29 14.80 13.21 -10.34
CA GLU A 29 16.14 12.73 -10.66
C GLU A 29 16.95 12.69 -9.36
N CYS A 30 17.47 11.51 -9.02
CA CYS A 30 18.18 11.29 -7.78
C CYS A 30 19.68 11.21 -8.01
N ARG A 31 20.47 11.72 -7.07
CA ARG A 31 21.94 11.59 -7.09
C ARG A 31 22.45 10.15 -7.04
N CYS A 32 21.59 9.19 -6.75
CA CYS A 32 21.90 7.76 -6.93
C CYS A 32 22.07 7.36 -8.40
N GLY A 33 21.78 8.28 -9.35
CA GLY A 33 21.82 8.05 -10.80
C GLY A 33 20.51 7.49 -11.37
N GLY A 34 19.51 7.26 -10.53
CA GLY A 34 18.19 6.78 -10.92
C GLY A 34 17.14 7.90 -11.02
N LYS A 35 16.03 7.57 -11.66
CA LYS A 35 14.82 8.38 -11.69
C LYS A 35 13.71 7.65 -10.94
N HIS A 36 13.08 8.34 -10.00
CA HIS A 36 12.11 7.73 -9.10
C HIS A 36 10.75 8.43 -9.16
N TRP A 37 9.68 7.64 -9.01
CA TRP A 37 8.32 8.15 -8.94
C TRP A 37 7.97 8.50 -7.49
N GLY A 38 7.41 9.69 -7.28
CA GLY A 38 7.00 10.22 -5.98
C GLY A 38 7.87 11.39 -5.53
N LEU A 39 7.31 12.62 -5.58
CA LEU A 39 8.03 13.84 -5.22
C LEU A 39 8.47 13.87 -3.76
N ASN A 40 7.70 13.21 -2.88
CA ASN A 40 7.97 13.13 -1.43
C ASN A 40 8.42 11.72 -1.00
N GLY A 41 8.97 10.91 -1.95
CA GLY A 41 9.18 9.49 -1.76
C GLY A 41 7.94 8.66 -2.12
N ALA A 42 8.05 7.35 -1.96
CA ALA A 42 6.94 6.43 -2.20
C ALA A 42 6.82 5.41 -1.05
N ALA A 43 5.65 4.82 -0.92
CA ALA A 43 5.40 3.80 0.10
C ALA A 43 4.53 2.67 -0.46
N GLY A 44 4.79 1.45 0.00
CA GLY A 44 3.98 0.28 -0.32
C GLY A 44 3.74 -0.60 0.89
N LEU A 45 2.75 -1.48 0.81
CA LEU A 45 2.36 -2.36 1.89
C LEU A 45 2.73 -3.82 1.56
N LEU A 46 3.55 -4.43 2.42
CA LEU A 46 3.77 -5.86 2.45
C LEU A 46 2.82 -6.47 3.47
N LEU A 47 1.85 -7.23 2.99
CA LEU A 47 0.82 -7.81 3.83
C LEU A 47 1.07 -9.29 4.05
N ILE A 48 1.08 -9.73 5.32
CA ILE A 48 1.31 -11.11 5.75
C ILE A 48 0.00 -11.73 6.24
N ARG A 49 -0.31 -12.94 5.78
CA ARG A 49 -1.42 -13.75 6.28
C ARG A 49 -1.10 -15.24 6.16
N GLY A 50 -1.16 -15.96 7.28
CA GLY A 50 -0.95 -17.42 7.29
C GLY A 50 0.39 -17.87 6.71
N GLY A 51 1.46 -17.11 6.95
CA GLY A 51 2.80 -17.42 6.43
C GLY A 51 3.05 -17.01 4.98
N LYS A 52 2.04 -16.46 4.29
CA LYS A 52 2.11 -15.98 2.90
C LYS A 52 2.14 -14.46 2.86
N ILE A 53 2.64 -13.92 1.75
CA ILE A 53 2.55 -12.49 1.45
C ILE A 53 1.62 -12.23 0.27
N MET A 54 0.96 -11.07 0.29
CA MET A 54 0.15 -10.61 -0.81
C MET A 54 1.01 -9.83 -1.81
N LEU A 55 0.85 -10.13 -3.09
CA LEU A 55 1.40 -9.34 -4.19
C LEU A 55 0.31 -8.94 -5.17
N GLN A 56 0.51 -7.79 -5.79
CA GLN A 56 -0.29 -7.27 -6.89
C GLN A 56 0.39 -7.61 -8.21
N HIS A 57 -0.35 -8.15 -9.16
CA HIS A 57 0.05 -8.24 -10.57
C HIS A 57 -0.32 -6.93 -11.26
N ARG A 58 0.68 -6.19 -11.69
CA ARG A 58 0.50 -4.89 -12.33
C ARG A 58 -0.09 -5.06 -13.74
N ALA A 59 -1.05 -4.23 -14.09
CA ALA A 59 -1.65 -4.25 -15.41
C ALA A 59 -0.59 -4.01 -16.53
N PRO A 60 -0.75 -4.64 -17.72
CA PRO A 60 0.26 -4.56 -18.79
C PRO A 60 0.56 -3.15 -19.30
N TRP A 61 -0.38 -2.22 -19.15
CA TRP A 61 -0.27 -0.84 -19.68
C TRP A 61 0.35 0.16 -18.72
N VAL A 62 0.66 -0.23 -17.48
CA VAL A 62 1.34 0.65 -16.53
C VAL A 62 2.86 0.50 -16.62
N HIS A 63 3.60 1.44 -16.02
CA HIS A 63 5.07 1.34 -15.95
C HIS A 63 5.50 0.06 -15.23
N ASN A 64 6.40 -0.72 -15.84
CA ASN A 64 6.76 -2.07 -15.40
C ASN A 64 5.53 -2.99 -15.25
N GLY A 65 4.59 -2.91 -16.20
CA GLY A 65 3.43 -3.81 -16.26
C GLY A 65 3.81 -5.28 -16.44
N ASP A 66 2.85 -6.18 -16.28
CA ASP A 66 3.03 -7.64 -16.30
C ASP A 66 4.03 -8.15 -15.24
N THR A 67 4.26 -7.41 -14.17
CA THR A 67 5.14 -7.81 -13.06
C THR A 67 4.39 -7.88 -11.74
N TRP A 68 4.89 -8.70 -10.84
CA TRP A 68 4.39 -8.81 -9.47
C TRP A 68 5.18 -7.89 -8.54
N GLY A 69 4.48 -7.14 -7.70
CA GLY A 69 5.08 -6.24 -6.73
C GLY A 69 4.16 -6.00 -5.54
N LEU A 70 4.61 -5.13 -4.65
CA LEU A 70 3.77 -4.64 -3.56
C LEU A 70 2.81 -3.59 -4.09
N PRO A 71 1.54 -3.55 -3.63
CA PRO A 71 0.70 -2.39 -3.85
C PRO A 71 1.33 -1.17 -3.18
N GLY A 72 1.30 -0.02 -3.84
CA GLY A 72 1.90 1.20 -3.34
C GLY A 72 2.14 2.24 -4.41
N GLY A 73 2.43 3.47 -3.97
CA GLY A 73 2.59 4.61 -4.86
C GLY A 73 3.26 5.81 -4.19
N ALA A 74 3.10 6.98 -4.81
CA ALA A 74 3.67 8.23 -4.34
C ALA A 74 3.06 8.66 -2.99
N ARG A 75 3.93 9.18 -2.13
CA ARG A 75 3.51 9.76 -0.86
C ARG A 75 3.20 11.24 -1.05
N ASP A 76 2.02 11.68 -0.59
CA ASP A 76 1.66 13.09 -0.55
C ASP A 76 2.39 13.81 0.60
N SER A 77 2.59 15.12 0.47
CA SER A 77 3.39 15.92 1.41
C SER A 77 2.82 15.92 2.84
N HIS A 78 1.50 15.74 2.97
CA HIS A 78 0.79 15.73 4.25
C HIS A 78 0.69 14.34 4.90
N GLU A 79 1.14 13.28 4.22
CA GLU A 79 1.05 11.91 4.70
C GLU A 79 2.33 11.45 5.41
N ASN A 80 2.17 10.63 6.43
CA ASN A 80 3.25 9.77 6.87
C ASN A 80 3.34 8.50 5.99
N VAL A 81 4.40 7.74 6.15
CA VAL A 81 4.69 6.54 5.35
C VAL A 81 3.58 5.48 5.46
N GLU A 82 3.09 5.24 6.66
CA GLU A 82 2.06 4.26 6.94
C GLU A 82 0.73 4.64 6.28
N ALA A 83 0.32 5.91 6.41
CA ALA A 83 -0.89 6.42 5.79
C ALA A 83 -0.85 6.28 4.26
N ALA A 84 0.28 6.62 3.62
CA ALA A 84 0.45 6.49 2.18
C ALA A 84 0.39 5.02 1.72
N ALA A 85 1.13 4.12 2.38
CA ALA A 85 1.13 2.69 2.04
C ALA A 85 -0.26 2.06 2.16
N ILE A 86 -1.00 2.39 3.22
CA ILE A 86 -2.36 1.88 3.45
C ILE A 86 -3.33 2.47 2.41
N ARG A 87 -3.28 3.78 2.14
CA ARG A 87 -4.15 4.45 1.16
C ARG A 87 -3.98 3.84 -0.23
N GLU A 88 -2.74 3.73 -0.72
CA GLU A 88 -2.44 3.14 -2.03
C GLU A 88 -2.93 1.68 -2.09
N THR A 89 -2.70 0.89 -1.04
CA THR A 89 -3.18 -0.49 -0.99
C THR A 89 -4.69 -0.59 -1.07
N ILE A 90 -5.43 0.27 -0.35
CA ILE A 90 -6.89 0.32 -0.42
C ILE A 90 -7.36 0.72 -1.82
N GLU A 91 -6.73 1.74 -2.43
CA GLU A 91 -7.07 2.23 -3.77
C GLU A 91 -6.83 1.15 -4.85
N GLU A 92 -5.73 0.40 -4.74
CA GLU A 92 -5.34 -0.60 -5.74
C GLU A 92 -6.00 -1.96 -5.55
N THR A 93 -6.31 -2.36 -4.32
CA THR A 93 -6.74 -3.73 -4.01
C THR A 93 -8.12 -3.83 -3.37
N GLY A 94 -8.70 -2.71 -2.93
CA GLY A 94 -9.98 -2.68 -2.24
C GLY A 94 -9.97 -3.28 -0.82
N ILE A 95 -8.79 -3.53 -0.25
CA ILE A 95 -8.66 -4.08 1.12
C ILE A 95 -9.05 -3.02 2.16
N SER A 96 -9.72 -3.44 3.23
CA SER A 96 -10.08 -2.55 4.34
C SER A 96 -8.93 -2.41 5.35
N ALA A 97 -8.58 -1.16 5.70
CA ALA A 97 -7.57 -0.86 6.73
C ALA A 97 -7.95 -1.38 8.14
N ALA A 98 -9.23 -1.60 8.42
CA ALA A 98 -9.70 -2.05 9.73
C ALA A 98 -9.19 -3.46 10.13
N HIS A 99 -8.64 -4.21 9.18
CA HIS A 99 -8.15 -5.58 9.37
C HIS A 99 -6.63 -5.69 9.29
N LEU A 100 -5.91 -4.57 9.38
CA LEU A 100 -4.46 -4.49 9.26
C LEU A 100 -3.81 -4.14 10.61
N GLU A 101 -2.76 -4.87 10.96
CA GLU A 101 -1.87 -4.58 12.09
C GLU A 101 -0.47 -4.31 11.57
N VAL A 102 0.00 -3.05 11.66
CA VAL A 102 1.37 -2.69 11.26
C VAL A 102 2.36 -3.27 12.26
N VAL A 103 3.32 -4.05 11.76
CA VAL A 103 4.31 -4.78 12.59
C VAL A 103 5.75 -4.44 12.23
N GLY A 104 6.00 -3.71 11.16
CA GLY A 104 7.36 -3.36 10.75
C GLY A 104 7.44 -2.33 9.64
N LEU A 105 8.67 -1.88 9.40
CA LEU A 105 9.03 -0.94 8.34
C LEU A 105 10.40 -1.32 7.78
N PHE A 106 10.52 -1.33 6.44
CA PHE A 106 11.78 -1.45 5.73
C PHE A 106 11.93 -0.26 4.78
N SER A 107 13.11 0.39 4.77
CA SER A 107 13.37 1.55 3.92
C SER A 107 14.50 1.25 2.93
N ASP A 108 14.25 1.50 1.64
CA ASP A 108 15.27 1.51 0.58
C ASP A 108 15.61 2.98 0.26
N ASP A 109 16.75 3.45 0.79
CA ASP A 109 17.19 4.85 0.72
C ASP A 109 18.08 5.08 -0.50
N HIS A 110 17.73 6.09 -1.31
CA HIS A 110 18.39 6.46 -2.56
C HIS A 110 19.00 7.87 -2.53
N ILE A 111 19.42 8.37 -1.36
CA ILE A 111 20.04 9.68 -1.14
C ILE A 111 19.02 10.83 -1.13
N ASP A 112 18.36 11.10 -2.27
CA ASP A 112 17.37 12.18 -2.40
C ASP A 112 15.93 11.67 -2.42
N TRP A 113 15.76 10.35 -2.46
CA TRP A 113 14.47 9.69 -2.55
C TRP A 113 14.50 8.38 -1.76
N ARG A 114 13.35 7.96 -1.25
CA ARG A 114 13.21 6.74 -0.45
C ARG A 114 11.92 6.01 -0.80
N TYR A 115 12.02 4.69 -0.86
CA TYR A 115 10.86 3.80 -0.86
C TYR A 115 10.73 3.14 0.50
N ASP A 116 9.59 3.32 1.14
CA ASP A 116 9.29 2.73 2.42
C ASP A 116 8.29 1.58 2.26
N THR A 117 8.66 0.38 2.70
CA THR A 117 7.78 -0.79 2.77
C THR A 117 7.25 -0.94 4.17
N VAL A 118 5.98 -0.64 4.35
CA VAL A 118 5.24 -0.92 5.59
C VAL A 118 4.89 -2.40 5.62
N ILE A 119 5.17 -3.08 6.73
CA ILE A 119 4.86 -4.50 6.90
C ILE A 119 3.68 -4.61 7.86
N ALA A 120 2.63 -5.27 7.43
CA ALA A 120 1.44 -5.47 8.24
C ALA A 120 0.94 -6.91 8.20
N LYS A 121 0.26 -7.33 9.26
CA LYS A 121 -0.48 -8.59 9.33
C LYS A 121 -1.93 -8.35 8.97
N ALA A 122 -2.49 -9.24 8.16
CA ALA A 122 -3.91 -9.28 7.87
C ALA A 122 -4.60 -10.31 8.74
N HIS A 123 -5.69 -9.91 9.38
CA HIS A 123 -6.58 -10.87 10.03
C HIS A 123 -7.34 -11.72 8.99
N ALA A 124 -7.87 -12.89 9.41
CA ALA A 124 -8.31 -13.97 8.52
C ALA A 124 -9.39 -13.61 7.48
N ASP A 125 -10.22 -12.61 7.77
CA ASP A 125 -11.43 -12.30 7.00
C ASP A 125 -11.23 -11.11 6.03
N LEU A 126 -10.03 -10.97 5.47
CA LEU A 126 -9.71 -9.88 4.57
C LEU A 126 -10.35 -10.13 3.20
N GLU A 127 -11.43 -9.43 2.93
CA GLU A 127 -12.06 -9.42 1.61
C GLU A 127 -11.43 -8.31 0.75
N THR A 128 -11.23 -8.61 -0.53
CA THR A 128 -10.89 -7.62 -1.56
C THR A 128 -12.15 -7.22 -2.29
N SER A 129 -12.37 -5.92 -2.49
CA SER A 129 -13.44 -5.40 -3.32
C SER A 129 -12.97 -5.17 -4.77
N GLU A 130 -13.65 -4.33 -5.53
CA GLU A 130 -13.24 -3.98 -6.89
C GLU A 130 -11.86 -3.32 -6.89
N TRP A 131 -11.00 -3.76 -7.80
CA TRP A 131 -9.64 -3.26 -8.00
C TRP A 131 -9.65 -2.06 -8.94
N ASN A 132 -8.63 -1.21 -8.82
CA ASN A 132 -8.46 -0.17 -9.81
C ASN A 132 -7.90 -0.77 -11.13
N PRO A 133 -7.98 -0.03 -12.28
CA PRO A 133 -7.50 -0.53 -13.57
C PRO A 133 -5.99 -0.80 -13.64
N GLU A 134 -5.19 -0.36 -12.69
CA GLU A 134 -3.74 -0.60 -12.63
C GLU A 134 -3.39 -1.98 -12.06
N THR A 135 -4.37 -2.65 -11.45
CA THR A 135 -4.25 -3.99 -10.89
C THR A 135 -4.86 -4.99 -11.84
N HIS A 136 -4.06 -5.95 -12.31
CA HIS A 136 -4.53 -7.06 -13.15
C HIS A 136 -4.99 -8.25 -12.31
N ASP A 137 -4.25 -8.56 -11.22
CA ASP A 137 -4.55 -9.67 -10.32
C ASP A 137 -3.93 -9.43 -8.94
N ILE A 138 -4.39 -10.19 -7.95
CA ILE A 138 -3.85 -10.19 -6.57
C ILE A 138 -3.67 -11.65 -6.15
N GLY A 139 -2.47 -11.98 -5.65
CA GLY A 139 -2.16 -13.33 -5.20
C GLY A 139 -1.51 -13.38 -3.83
N TRP A 140 -1.69 -14.51 -3.14
CA TRP A 140 -1.02 -14.84 -1.88
C TRP A 140 0.02 -15.92 -2.12
N PHE A 141 1.29 -15.63 -1.82
CA PHE A 141 2.42 -16.48 -2.17
C PHE A 141 3.21 -16.89 -0.92
N GLU A 142 3.66 -18.14 -0.89
CA GLU A 142 4.69 -18.58 0.05
C GLU A 142 5.99 -17.82 -0.24
N LEU A 143 6.79 -17.53 0.80
CA LEU A 143 8.03 -16.76 0.64
C LEU A 143 9.00 -17.38 -0.37
N THR A 144 9.00 -18.72 -0.49
CA THR A 144 9.84 -19.48 -1.42
C THR A 144 9.35 -19.44 -2.87
N GLU A 145 8.12 -19.02 -3.11
CA GLU A 145 7.52 -18.91 -4.45
C GLU A 145 7.76 -17.56 -5.09
N VAL A 146 7.96 -16.52 -4.28
CA VAL A 146 8.09 -15.13 -4.74
C VAL A 146 9.20 -14.97 -5.80
N THR A 147 10.35 -15.59 -5.59
CA THR A 147 11.48 -15.52 -6.54
C THR A 147 11.25 -16.21 -7.88
N LYS A 148 10.18 -17.01 -8.01
CA LYS A 148 9.79 -17.68 -9.26
C LYS A 148 8.90 -16.81 -10.13
N LEU A 149 8.39 -15.69 -9.60
CA LEU A 149 7.53 -14.76 -10.29
C LEU A 149 8.35 -13.75 -11.10
N GLU A 150 7.74 -13.19 -12.15
CA GLU A 150 8.30 -11.99 -12.78
C GLU A 150 8.05 -10.79 -11.88
N LEU A 151 9.07 -10.41 -11.12
CA LEU A 151 8.97 -9.36 -10.12
C LEU A 151 9.24 -7.98 -10.70
N HIS A 152 8.53 -6.96 -10.21
CA HIS A 152 8.86 -5.56 -10.43
C HIS A 152 10.35 -5.32 -10.10
N PRO A 153 11.14 -4.63 -10.97
CA PRO A 153 12.59 -4.53 -10.83
C PRO A 153 13.07 -4.05 -9.44
N SER A 154 12.43 -3.02 -8.89
CA SER A 154 12.78 -2.51 -7.55
C SER A 154 12.45 -3.52 -6.45
N PHE A 155 11.29 -4.19 -6.53
CA PHE A 155 10.91 -5.22 -5.57
C PHE A 155 11.85 -6.43 -5.63
N LYS A 156 12.24 -6.88 -6.83
CA LYS A 156 13.22 -7.94 -7.03
C LYS A 156 14.55 -7.65 -6.33
N LYS A 157 15.00 -6.39 -6.38
CA LYS A 157 16.23 -5.94 -5.74
C LYS A 157 16.13 -5.96 -4.22
N THR A 158 15.00 -5.54 -3.64
CA THR A 158 14.82 -5.44 -2.18
C THR A 158 14.33 -6.73 -1.54
N TRP A 159 13.74 -7.64 -2.32
CA TRP A 159 13.13 -8.87 -1.82
C TRP A 159 14.03 -9.71 -0.91
N PRO A 160 15.33 -9.94 -1.18
CA PRO A 160 16.16 -10.74 -0.28
C PRO A 160 16.21 -10.23 1.16
N ASN A 161 16.24 -8.90 1.34
CA ASN A 161 16.24 -8.27 2.66
C ASN A 161 14.84 -8.34 3.31
N LEU A 162 13.79 -8.08 2.52
CA LEU A 162 12.41 -8.18 2.96
C LEU A 162 12.05 -9.61 3.34
N GLN A 163 12.47 -10.60 2.56
CA GLN A 163 12.23 -12.01 2.84
C GLN A 163 12.76 -12.44 4.21
N GLN A 164 13.99 -12.03 4.56
CA GLN A 164 14.55 -12.34 5.87
C GLN A 164 13.74 -11.70 6.99
N LEU A 165 13.43 -10.40 6.87
CA LEU A 165 12.66 -9.68 7.87
C LEU A 165 11.26 -10.28 8.08
N VAL A 166 10.57 -10.63 6.99
CA VAL A 166 9.23 -11.25 7.03
C VAL A 166 9.31 -12.65 7.65
N SER A 167 10.35 -13.43 7.32
CA SER A 167 10.58 -14.75 7.90
C SER A 167 10.74 -14.67 9.42
N ASP A 168 11.50 -13.69 9.92
CA ASP A 168 11.72 -13.48 11.34
C ASP A 168 10.41 -13.07 12.06
N LEU A 169 9.60 -12.20 11.42
CA LEU A 169 8.29 -11.79 11.94
C LEU A 169 7.32 -12.96 12.03
N ILE A 170 7.26 -13.83 11.02
CA ILE A 170 6.40 -15.02 11.02
C ILE A 170 6.84 -16.00 12.11
N ALA A 171 8.15 -16.21 12.25
CA ALA A 171 8.69 -17.12 13.28
C ALA A 171 8.39 -16.65 14.71
N SER A 172 8.39 -15.33 14.94
CA SER A 172 8.09 -14.76 16.27
C SER A 172 6.63 -14.92 16.71
N ASP A 173 5.71 -15.11 15.78
CA ASP A 173 4.29 -15.34 16.07
C ASP A 173 3.99 -16.81 16.48
N SER A 174 4.93 -17.69 16.23
CA SER A 174 4.76 -19.14 16.46
C SER A 174 5.24 -19.58 17.85
N LEU A 175 5.73 -18.63 18.67
CA LEU A 175 6.20 -18.82 20.06
C LEU A 175 5.19 -18.30 21.07
#